data_2ace17e87f0b920417bb8a0b9ee8a0c5
#
_entry.id   2ace17e87f0b920417bb8a0b9ee8a0c5
#
_cell.length_a   1.000
_cell.length_b   1.000
_cell.length_c   1.000
_cell.angle_alpha   90.00
_cell.angle_beta   90.00
_cell.angle_gamma   90.00
#
_symmetry.space_group_name_H-M   'P 1'
#
loop_
_entity.id
_entity.type
_entity.pdbx_description
1 polymer ?
#
loop_
_entity_poly.entity_id
_entity_poly.type
_entity_poly.pdbx_seq_one_letter_code
_entity_poly.pdbx_strand_id
1 'polypeptide(L)'
;ATDIAADTSEVSVLISKDIMANYPESPKDVVNLYARITKAYYDTSLTDEQIEALGKQARLMFDDELKNTQTDADFYEKLKEDIGNYNSTKTRISSYVIQSAAKTKYSTFKDRQYASIALVYYLRQGDKLIDSPTKFTLRKDDDGHWKILFWELTEIDSDT
;
A
#
# COMPACT_ATOMS: atom_id res chain seq x y z
N ALA A 1 -14.36 -5.71 35.40
CA ALA A 1 -14.06 -5.94 34.01
C ALA A 1 -13.92 -4.62 33.29
N THR A 2 -12.76 -4.37 32.90
CA THR A 2 -12.54 -3.25 32.02
C THR A 2 -13.26 -3.56 30.71
N ASP A 3 -14.22 -2.75 30.38
CA ASP A 3 -14.76 -2.76 29.05
C ASP A 3 -13.60 -2.53 28.09
N ILE A 4 -13.27 -3.55 27.36
CA ILE A 4 -12.32 -3.38 26.30
C ILE A 4 -13.06 -2.56 25.25
N ALA A 5 -12.75 -1.28 25.20
CA ALA A 5 -13.23 -0.44 24.12
C ALA A 5 -12.87 -1.10 22.80
N ALA A 6 -13.81 -1.11 21.86
CA ALA A 6 -13.51 -1.62 20.52
C ALA A 6 -12.23 -0.96 20.03
N ASP A 7 -11.29 -1.76 19.58
CA ASP A 7 -10.05 -1.24 19.04
C ASP A 7 -10.36 -0.51 17.73
N THR A 8 -10.31 0.82 17.77
CA THR A 8 -10.58 1.70 16.63
C THR A 8 -9.31 2.25 16.01
N SER A 9 -8.14 1.68 16.36
CA SER A 9 -6.90 2.08 15.74
C SER A 9 -6.93 1.83 14.23
N GLU A 10 -6.14 2.57 13.49
CA GLU A 10 -6.03 2.39 12.03
C GLU A 10 -5.62 0.96 11.70
N VAL A 11 -4.68 0.40 12.46
CA VAL A 11 -4.23 -0.99 12.25
C VAL A 11 -5.40 -1.96 12.39
N SER A 12 -6.17 -1.84 13.45
CA SER A 12 -7.32 -2.72 13.70
C SER A 12 -8.40 -2.57 12.61
N VAL A 13 -8.67 -1.33 12.20
CA VAL A 13 -9.63 -1.04 11.12
C VAL A 13 -9.17 -1.72 9.82
N LEU A 14 -7.90 -1.57 9.48
CA LEU A 14 -7.36 -2.16 8.24
C LEU A 14 -7.38 -3.68 8.25
N ILE A 15 -7.00 -4.29 9.38
CA ILE A 15 -6.96 -5.75 9.52
C ILE A 15 -8.37 -6.34 9.42
N SER A 16 -9.38 -5.64 9.94
CA SER A 16 -10.75 -6.14 9.98
C SER A 16 -11.54 -5.93 8.69
N LYS A 17 -10.99 -5.21 7.71
CA LYS A 17 -11.67 -4.98 6.44
C LYS A 17 -11.84 -6.28 5.65
N ASP A 18 -13.03 -6.50 5.10
CA ASP A 18 -13.25 -7.54 4.11
C ASP A 18 -13.02 -6.92 2.72
N ILE A 19 -11.76 -6.89 2.32
CA ILE A 19 -11.35 -6.21 1.09
C ILE A 19 -11.99 -6.84 -0.14
N MET A 20 -12.06 -8.18 -0.20
CA MET A 20 -12.59 -8.84 -1.38
C MET A 20 -14.10 -8.65 -1.52
N ALA A 21 -14.84 -8.55 -0.41
CA ALA A 21 -16.28 -8.27 -0.45
C ALA A 21 -16.58 -6.83 -0.86
N ASN A 22 -15.66 -5.90 -0.54
CA ASN A 22 -15.82 -4.47 -0.81
C ASN A 22 -14.58 -3.94 -1.52
N TYR A 23 -14.20 -4.60 -2.62
CA TYR A 23 -12.95 -4.25 -3.31
C TYR A 23 -13.01 -2.81 -3.86
N PRO A 24 -11.91 -2.02 -3.68
CA PRO A 24 -11.87 -0.65 -4.20
C PRO A 24 -12.14 -0.58 -5.70
N GLU A 25 -12.96 0.38 -6.12
CA GLU A 25 -13.51 0.41 -7.48
C GLU A 25 -12.61 1.05 -8.53
N SER A 26 -11.66 1.90 -8.12
CA SER A 26 -10.82 2.64 -9.06
C SER A 26 -9.34 2.41 -8.76
N PRO A 27 -8.45 2.65 -9.75
CA PRO A 27 -7.01 2.60 -9.48
C PRO A 27 -6.59 3.48 -8.30
N LYS A 28 -7.13 4.69 -8.23
CA LYS A 28 -6.82 5.60 -7.12
C LYS A 28 -7.23 5.02 -5.78
N ASP A 29 -8.42 4.41 -5.70
CA ASP A 29 -8.93 3.84 -4.45
C ASP A 29 -8.09 2.63 -4.01
N VAL A 30 -7.63 1.81 -4.96
CA VAL A 30 -6.73 0.68 -4.68
C VAL A 30 -5.42 1.21 -4.11
N VAL A 31 -4.80 2.19 -4.78
CA VAL A 31 -3.54 2.78 -4.31
C VAL A 31 -3.71 3.46 -2.95
N ASN A 32 -4.84 4.13 -2.73
CA ASN A 32 -5.12 4.76 -1.44
C ASN A 32 -5.17 3.73 -0.31
N LEU A 33 -5.87 2.63 -0.51
CA LEU A 33 -5.95 1.58 0.51
C LEU A 33 -4.58 0.95 0.75
N TYR A 34 -3.82 0.69 -0.31
CA TYR A 34 -2.46 0.18 -0.20
C TYR A 34 -1.56 1.16 0.58
N ALA A 35 -1.66 2.45 0.29
CA ALA A 35 -0.87 3.48 0.98
C ALA A 35 -1.23 3.59 2.46
N ARG A 36 -2.51 3.43 2.81
CA ARG A 36 -2.95 3.39 4.21
C ARG A 36 -2.29 2.22 4.95
N ILE A 37 -2.27 1.06 4.32
CA ILE A 37 -1.62 -0.12 4.90
C ILE A 37 -0.12 0.12 5.04
N THR A 38 0.52 0.65 4.01
CA THR A 38 1.96 0.93 4.03
C THR A 38 2.32 1.92 5.15
N LYS A 39 1.52 2.98 5.31
CA LYS A 39 1.73 3.94 6.39
C LYS A 39 1.60 3.27 7.76
N ALA A 40 0.64 2.39 7.91
CA ALA A 40 0.39 1.70 9.18
C ALA A 40 1.57 0.81 9.60
N TYR A 41 2.32 0.23 8.63
CA TYR A 41 3.48 -0.60 8.96
C TYR A 41 4.50 0.13 9.84
N TYR A 42 4.64 1.43 9.67
CA TYR A 42 5.73 2.21 10.26
C TYR A 42 5.27 3.20 11.31
N ASP A 43 3.98 3.28 11.57
CA ASP A 43 3.40 4.32 12.41
C ASP A 43 3.45 3.98 13.91
N THR A 44 3.35 2.70 14.25
CA THR A 44 3.37 2.23 15.63
C THR A 44 4.12 0.91 15.74
N SER A 45 4.42 0.52 16.97
CA SER A 45 4.97 -0.83 17.21
C SER A 45 3.91 -1.86 16.94
N LEU A 46 4.20 -2.82 16.07
CA LEU A 46 3.30 -3.88 15.67
C LEU A 46 3.81 -5.23 16.17
N THR A 47 2.88 -6.12 16.52
CA THR A 47 3.22 -7.52 16.76
C THR A 47 3.45 -8.21 15.41
N ASP A 48 4.11 -9.37 15.44
CA ASP A 48 4.31 -10.16 14.22
C ASP A 48 2.99 -10.55 13.59
N GLU A 49 1.98 -10.89 14.39
CA GLU A 49 0.64 -11.21 13.90
C GLU A 49 -0.01 -10.03 13.18
N GLN A 50 0.16 -8.82 13.71
CA GLN A 50 -0.38 -7.62 13.08
C GLN A 50 0.32 -7.33 11.75
N ILE A 51 1.64 -7.49 11.70
CA ILE A 51 2.41 -7.31 10.46
C ILE A 51 1.92 -8.27 9.39
N GLU A 52 1.77 -9.55 9.75
CA GLU A 52 1.32 -10.56 8.79
C GLU A 52 -0.11 -10.31 8.35
N ALA A 53 -0.99 -9.88 9.25
CA ALA A 53 -2.37 -9.57 8.91
C ALA A 53 -2.46 -8.37 7.95
N LEU A 54 -1.69 -7.32 8.19
CA LEU A 54 -1.61 -6.17 7.28
C LEU A 54 -1.01 -6.57 5.93
N GLY A 55 0.05 -7.37 5.95
CA GLY A 55 0.67 -7.87 4.72
C GLY A 55 -0.27 -8.73 3.90
N LYS A 56 -1.07 -9.55 4.55
CA LYS A 56 -2.09 -10.37 3.88
C LYS A 56 -3.11 -9.46 3.17
N GLN A 57 -3.57 -8.40 3.84
CA GLN A 57 -4.49 -7.44 3.23
C GLN A 57 -3.86 -6.77 2.01
N ALA A 58 -2.60 -6.37 2.10
CA ALA A 58 -1.90 -5.76 0.97
C ALA A 58 -1.82 -6.73 -0.22
N ARG A 59 -1.50 -7.99 0.02
CA ARG A 59 -1.35 -8.99 -1.03
C ARG A 59 -2.65 -9.30 -1.76
N LEU A 60 -3.80 -9.06 -1.13
CA LEU A 60 -5.10 -9.20 -1.82
C LEU A 60 -5.25 -8.22 -2.97
N MET A 61 -4.52 -7.11 -2.95
CA MET A 61 -4.56 -6.10 -4.00
C MET A 61 -3.46 -6.27 -5.06
N PHE A 62 -2.61 -7.29 -4.91
CA PHE A 62 -1.54 -7.57 -5.87
C PHE A 62 -2.06 -8.37 -7.05
N ASP A 63 -1.62 -7.98 -8.26
CA ASP A 63 -1.80 -8.80 -9.45
C ASP A 63 -1.07 -10.14 -9.24
N ASP A 64 -1.59 -11.21 -9.84
CA ASP A 64 -0.99 -12.53 -9.69
C ASP A 64 0.49 -12.57 -10.07
N GLU A 65 0.89 -11.80 -11.09
CA GLU A 65 2.28 -11.73 -11.51
C GLU A 65 3.17 -11.17 -10.40
N LEU A 66 2.73 -10.11 -9.72
CA LEU A 66 3.46 -9.55 -8.59
C LEU A 66 3.43 -10.52 -7.39
N LYS A 67 2.25 -11.05 -7.10
CA LYS A 67 2.07 -11.95 -5.96
C LYS A 67 2.95 -13.18 -6.08
N ASN A 68 3.11 -13.72 -7.29
CA ASN A 68 3.87 -14.94 -7.53
C ASN A 68 5.40 -14.72 -7.52
N THR A 69 5.88 -13.48 -7.37
CA THR A 69 7.33 -13.23 -7.23
C THR A 69 7.87 -13.67 -5.88
N GLN A 70 7.00 -13.86 -4.88
CA GLN A 70 7.37 -14.25 -3.53
C GLN A 70 6.31 -15.18 -2.94
N THR A 71 6.73 -16.10 -2.07
CA THR A 71 5.79 -16.84 -1.22
C THR A 71 5.26 -15.89 -0.14
N ASP A 72 4.15 -16.27 0.50
CA ASP A 72 3.63 -15.50 1.64
C ASP A 72 4.69 -15.38 2.75
N ALA A 73 5.38 -16.49 3.06
CA ALA A 73 6.39 -16.49 4.10
C ALA A 73 7.55 -15.54 3.79
N ASP A 74 8.05 -15.55 2.55
CA ASP A 74 9.13 -14.66 2.12
C ASP A 74 8.69 -13.20 2.15
N PHE A 75 7.45 -12.95 1.74
CA PHE A 75 6.89 -11.59 1.78
C PHE A 75 6.83 -11.05 3.22
N TYR A 76 6.32 -11.86 4.15
CA TYR A 76 6.21 -11.44 5.55
C TYR A 76 7.60 -11.24 6.19
N GLU A 77 8.55 -12.10 5.87
CA GLU A 77 9.92 -11.97 6.38
C GLU A 77 10.56 -10.66 5.91
N LYS A 78 10.44 -10.37 4.62
CA LYS A 78 10.96 -9.13 4.05
C LYS A 78 10.28 -7.91 4.64
N LEU A 79 8.98 -7.99 4.83
CA LEU A 79 8.20 -6.90 5.43
C LEU A 79 8.65 -6.62 6.86
N LYS A 80 8.85 -7.67 7.67
CA LYS A 80 9.34 -7.52 9.04
C LYS A 80 10.73 -6.90 9.07
N GLU A 81 11.60 -7.29 8.14
CA GLU A 81 12.92 -6.71 7.98
C GLU A 81 12.85 -5.21 7.66
N ASP A 82 12.00 -4.83 6.70
CA ASP A 82 11.82 -3.44 6.31
C ASP A 82 11.28 -2.59 7.47
N ILE A 83 10.31 -3.12 8.22
CA ILE A 83 9.76 -2.44 9.39
C ILE A 83 10.84 -2.27 10.46
N GLY A 84 11.66 -3.29 10.69
CA GLY A 84 12.78 -3.22 11.62
C GLY A 84 13.78 -2.14 11.24
N ASN A 85 14.09 -2.04 9.95
CA ASN A 85 15.00 -1.02 9.43
C ASN A 85 14.44 0.39 9.63
N TYR A 86 13.15 0.59 9.36
CA TYR A 86 12.49 1.87 9.58
C TYR A 86 12.49 2.25 11.06
N ASN A 87 12.21 1.29 11.93
CA ASN A 87 12.22 1.51 13.39
C ASN A 87 13.62 1.88 13.88
N SER A 88 14.65 1.20 13.38
CA SER A 88 16.04 1.45 13.82
C SER A 88 16.55 2.84 13.41
N THR A 89 16.06 3.37 12.29
CA THR A 89 16.42 4.71 11.82
C THR A 89 15.40 5.77 12.22
N LYS A 90 14.41 5.41 13.03
CA LYS A 90 13.33 6.30 13.47
C LYS A 90 12.63 6.95 12.28
N THR A 91 12.36 6.14 11.24
CA THR A 91 11.68 6.57 10.02
C THR A 91 10.23 6.14 10.06
N ARG A 92 9.35 7.02 9.67
CA ARG A 92 7.92 6.71 9.49
C ARG A 92 7.36 7.48 8.31
N ILE A 93 6.23 7.03 7.81
CA ILE A 93 5.49 7.77 6.79
C ILE A 93 4.56 8.72 7.54
N SER A 94 4.80 10.02 7.42
CA SER A 94 3.98 11.02 8.12
C SER A 94 2.68 11.28 7.37
N SER A 95 2.72 11.26 6.04
CA SER A 95 1.55 11.46 5.19
C SER A 95 1.84 11.00 3.78
N TYR A 96 0.83 11.04 2.91
CA TYR A 96 0.99 10.81 1.49
C TYR A 96 -0.05 11.60 0.71
N VAL A 97 0.24 11.90 -0.54
CA VAL A 97 -0.68 12.58 -1.45
C VAL A 97 -0.73 11.79 -2.76
N ILE A 98 -1.93 11.45 -3.20
CA ILE A 98 -2.15 10.72 -4.44
C ILE A 98 -2.61 11.71 -5.51
N GLN A 99 -2.11 11.55 -6.75
CA GLN A 99 -2.61 12.31 -7.89
C GLN A 99 -4.13 12.26 -7.96
N SER A 100 -4.74 13.31 -8.51
CA SER A 100 -6.19 13.29 -8.75
C SER A 100 -6.57 12.15 -9.71
N ALA A 101 -7.79 11.66 -9.59
CA ALA A 101 -8.29 10.59 -10.45
C ALA A 101 -8.21 10.97 -11.94
N ALA A 102 -8.37 12.25 -12.25
CA ALA A 102 -8.28 12.76 -13.63
C ALA A 102 -6.89 12.59 -14.24
N LYS A 103 -5.86 12.44 -13.42
CA LYS A 103 -4.48 12.23 -13.86
C LYS A 103 -4.11 10.76 -14.05
N THR A 104 -5.00 9.85 -13.73
CA THR A 104 -4.79 8.42 -13.96
C THR A 104 -4.68 8.18 -15.46
N LYS A 105 -3.62 7.48 -15.89
CA LYS A 105 -3.40 7.14 -17.29
C LYS A 105 -3.84 5.71 -17.54
N TYR A 106 -4.69 5.53 -18.54
CA TYR A 106 -5.20 4.20 -18.91
C TYR A 106 -4.61 3.79 -20.26
N SER A 107 -4.34 2.50 -20.40
CA SER A 107 -3.87 1.93 -21.65
C SER A 107 -4.36 0.49 -21.80
N THR A 108 -4.29 -0.03 -23.02
CA THR A 108 -4.61 -1.43 -23.30
C THR A 108 -3.42 -2.06 -23.99
N PHE A 109 -3.05 -3.24 -23.56
CA PHE A 109 -1.95 -4.00 -24.15
C PHE A 109 -2.30 -5.49 -24.09
N LYS A 110 -2.24 -6.15 -25.24
CA LYS A 110 -2.58 -7.59 -25.37
C LYS A 110 -3.94 -7.91 -24.76
N ASP A 111 -4.95 -7.09 -25.08
CA ASP A 111 -6.33 -7.22 -24.60
C ASP A 111 -6.50 -7.07 -23.08
N ARG A 112 -5.50 -6.55 -22.39
CA ARG A 112 -5.59 -6.27 -20.96
C ARG A 112 -5.55 -4.77 -20.70
N GLN A 113 -6.31 -4.34 -19.70
CA GLN A 113 -6.39 -2.94 -19.32
C GLN A 113 -5.37 -2.64 -18.22
N TYR A 114 -4.65 -1.53 -18.40
CA TYR A 114 -3.64 -1.04 -17.46
C TYR A 114 -3.99 0.36 -17.01
N ALA A 115 -3.55 0.73 -15.83
CA ALA A 115 -3.67 2.08 -15.30
C ALA A 115 -2.38 2.45 -14.59
N SER A 116 -2.01 3.73 -14.64
CA SER A 116 -0.90 4.23 -13.82
C SER A 116 -1.30 5.50 -13.11
N ILE A 117 -0.85 5.64 -11.88
CA ILE A 117 -1.13 6.79 -11.04
C ILE A 117 0.03 6.98 -10.07
N ALA A 118 0.40 8.23 -9.80
CA ALA A 118 1.51 8.55 -8.92
C ALA A 118 1.02 9.00 -7.54
N LEU A 119 1.88 8.77 -6.58
CA LEU A 119 1.67 9.14 -5.18
C LEU A 119 3.01 9.60 -4.62
N VAL A 120 2.99 10.55 -3.70
CA VAL A 120 4.18 10.94 -2.96
C VAL A 120 3.98 10.55 -1.51
N TYR A 121 4.91 9.72 -0.99
CA TYR A 121 5.00 9.49 0.45
C TYR A 121 5.90 10.57 1.05
N TYR A 122 5.50 11.10 2.18
CA TYR A 122 6.31 12.04 2.95
C TYR A 122 6.81 11.30 4.18
N LEU A 123 8.13 11.10 4.24
CA LEU A 123 8.79 10.37 5.31
C LEU A 123 9.41 11.35 6.30
N ARG A 124 9.38 10.97 7.57
CA ARG A 124 10.09 11.70 8.61
C ARG A 124 11.10 10.74 9.24
N GLN A 125 12.36 11.15 9.22
CA GLN A 125 13.45 10.40 9.85
C GLN A 125 14.11 11.32 10.88
N GLY A 126 13.73 11.18 12.16
CA GLY A 126 14.09 12.16 13.17
C GLY A 126 13.53 13.53 12.77
N ASP A 127 14.42 14.51 12.60
CA ASP A 127 14.04 15.86 12.16
C ASP A 127 14.06 16.04 10.64
N LYS A 128 14.47 15.00 9.92
CA LYS A 128 14.63 15.06 8.48
C LYS A 128 13.32 14.74 7.78
N LEU A 129 12.99 15.50 6.73
CA LEU A 129 11.84 15.23 5.87
C LEU A 129 12.35 14.71 4.53
N ILE A 130 11.74 13.63 4.07
CA ILE A 130 12.14 12.98 2.80
C ILE A 130 10.89 12.76 1.97
N ASP A 131 10.92 13.19 0.71
CA ASP A 131 9.85 12.93 -0.24
C ASP A 131 10.18 11.65 -1.01
N SER A 132 9.18 10.77 -1.16
CA SER A 132 9.34 9.53 -1.90
C SER A 132 8.23 9.42 -2.95
N PRO A 133 8.41 10.03 -4.12
CA PRO A 133 7.42 9.92 -5.19
C PRO A 133 7.48 8.53 -5.82
N THR A 134 6.30 7.94 -5.98
CA THR A 134 6.15 6.57 -6.44
C THR A 134 5.06 6.50 -7.50
N LYS A 135 5.32 5.81 -8.59
CA LYS A 135 4.33 5.54 -9.62
C LYS A 135 3.88 4.09 -9.54
N PHE A 136 2.57 3.89 -9.41
CA PHE A 136 1.95 2.58 -9.41
C PHE A 136 1.42 2.24 -10.78
N THR A 137 1.67 1.02 -11.22
CA THR A 137 1.04 0.47 -12.42
C THR A 137 0.13 -0.66 -11.97
N LEU A 138 -1.12 -0.59 -12.43
CA LEU A 138 -2.16 -1.57 -12.09
C LEU A 138 -2.65 -2.24 -13.37
N ARG A 139 -3.18 -3.45 -13.21
CA ARG A 139 -3.76 -4.21 -14.31
C ARG A 139 -5.11 -4.75 -13.85
N LYS A 140 -6.10 -4.66 -14.72
CA LYS A 140 -7.44 -5.17 -14.42
C LYS A 140 -7.45 -6.68 -14.58
N ASP A 141 -7.99 -7.38 -13.60
CA ASP A 141 -8.09 -8.83 -13.64
C ASP A 141 -9.42 -9.29 -14.25
N ASP A 142 -9.62 -10.60 -14.33
CA ASP A 142 -10.82 -11.19 -14.95
C ASP A 142 -12.09 -10.89 -14.16
N ASP A 143 -11.97 -10.56 -12.87
CA ASP A 143 -13.10 -10.19 -12.03
C ASP A 143 -13.42 -8.69 -12.11
N GLY A 144 -12.68 -7.96 -12.92
CA GLY A 144 -12.86 -6.51 -13.07
C GLY A 144 -12.20 -5.69 -11.96
N HIS A 145 -11.31 -6.29 -11.19
CA HIS A 145 -10.59 -5.60 -10.12
C HIS A 145 -9.27 -5.04 -10.62
N TRP A 146 -8.99 -3.80 -10.24
CA TRP A 146 -7.68 -3.20 -10.48
C TRP A 146 -6.70 -3.75 -9.46
N LYS A 147 -5.66 -4.44 -9.94
CA LYS A 147 -4.65 -5.07 -9.10
C LYS A 147 -3.29 -4.41 -9.33
N ILE A 148 -2.52 -4.25 -8.27
CA ILE A 148 -1.20 -3.63 -8.35
C ILE A 148 -0.23 -4.62 -9.03
N LEU A 149 0.32 -4.20 -10.17
CA LEU A 149 1.28 -5.01 -10.93
C LEU A 149 2.71 -4.74 -10.49
N PHE A 150 3.06 -3.48 -10.33
CA PHE A 150 4.35 -3.06 -9.79
C PHE A 150 4.31 -1.57 -9.44
N TRP A 151 5.33 -1.11 -8.74
CA TRP A 151 5.55 0.30 -8.50
C TRP A 151 7.04 0.61 -8.62
N GLU A 152 7.35 1.88 -8.88
CA GLU A 152 8.71 2.34 -9.05
C GLU A 152 8.84 3.76 -8.52
N LEU A 153 10.04 4.11 -8.08
CA LEU A 153 10.32 5.50 -7.73
C LEU A 153 10.25 6.35 -9.00
N THR A 154 9.74 7.55 -8.87
CA THR A 154 9.61 8.48 -9.99
C THR A 154 10.07 9.87 -9.54
N GLU A 155 10.09 10.83 -10.46
CA GLU A 155 10.35 12.21 -10.11
C GLU A 155 9.02 12.92 -9.86
N ILE A 156 9.05 13.93 -8.98
CA ILE A 156 7.87 14.78 -8.79
C ILE A 156 7.79 15.70 -10.00
N ASP A 157 6.71 15.54 -10.77
CA ASP A 157 6.44 16.44 -11.89
C ASP A 157 5.76 17.68 -11.32
N SER A 158 6.25 18.85 -11.70
CA SER A 158 5.70 20.13 -11.27
C SER A 158 4.24 20.32 -11.70
N ASP A 159 3.77 19.53 -12.65
CA ASP A 159 2.39 19.56 -13.16
C ASP A 159 1.44 18.59 -12.45
N THR A 160 1.90 17.89 -11.42
CA THR A 160 1.04 16.98 -10.66
C THR A 160 0.27 17.70 -9.57
#